data_5c4956428c8997b4013e139a3ba79e49
#
_entry.id   5c4956428c8997b4013e139a3ba79e49
#
_cell.length_a   1.000
_cell.length_b   1.000
_cell.length_c   1.000
_cell.angle_alpha   90.00
_cell.angle_beta   90.00
_cell.angle_gamma   90.00
#
_symmetry.space_group_name_H-M   'P 1'
#
loop_
_entity.id
_entity.type
_entity.pdbx_description
1 polymer ?
#
loop_
_entity_poly.entity_id
_entity_poly.type
_entity_poly.pdbx_seq_one_letter_code
_entity_poly.pdbx_strand_id
1 'polypeptide(L)'
;MQDDLARWGRFKTFAHNQIDELLANYNPDLWWFDGEWEHSSNEWESEKIKDKILKAQPWAIANDRLLDFGHYETYEQTIPPTRPKKFPYWEACMTSNLNWGYH
;
A
#
# COMPACT_ATOMS: atom_id res chain seq x y z
N MET A 1 20.04 9.76 -15.77
CA MET A 1 18.65 10.28 -15.71
C MET A 1 17.71 9.50 -16.62
N GLN A 2 17.96 9.35 -17.94
CA GLN A 2 17.12 8.49 -18.79
C GLN A 2 17.09 7.02 -18.36
N ASP A 3 18.22 6.47 -17.93
CA ASP A 3 18.29 5.09 -17.42
C ASP A 3 17.47 4.87 -16.15
N ASP A 4 17.39 5.87 -15.28
CA ASP A 4 16.63 5.79 -14.02
C ASP A 4 15.13 5.82 -14.28
N LEU A 5 14.66 6.63 -15.23
CA LEU A 5 13.27 6.66 -15.65
C LEU A 5 12.85 5.33 -16.30
N ALA A 6 13.73 4.75 -17.12
CA ALA A 6 13.49 3.45 -17.75
C ALA A 6 13.45 2.31 -16.71
N ARG A 7 14.33 2.35 -15.71
CA ARG A 7 14.33 1.39 -14.59
C ARG A 7 13.06 1.51 -13.75
N TRP A 8 12.69 2.73 -13.42
CA TRP A 8 11.45 3.01 -12.69
C TRP A 8 10.21 2.49 -13.45
N GLY A 9 10.14 2.77 -14.74
CA GLY A 9 9.04 2.27 -15.58
C GLY A 9 8.94 0.74 -15.58
N ARG A 10 10.05 0.02 -15.68
CA ARG A 10 10.08 -1.45 -15.62
C ARG A 10 9.65 -1.96 -14.23
N PHE A 11 10.16 -1.35 -13.16
CA PHE A 11 9.79 -1.74 -11.80
C PHE A 11 8.29 -1.51 -11.55
N LYS A 12 7.77 -0.35 -11.95
CA LYS A 12 6.35 -0.05 -11.83
C LYS A 12 5.47 -1.07 -12.57
N THR A 13 5.83 -1.40 -13.81
CA THR A 13 5.14 -2.43 -14.58
C THR A 13 5.17 -3.77 -13.86
N PHE A 14 6.31 -4.16 -13.33
CA PHE A 14 6.46 -5.39 -12.55
C PHE A 14 5.55 -5.38 -11.30
N ALA A 15 5.55 -4.29 -10.53
CA ALA A 15 4.72 -4.14 -9.35
C ALA A 15 3.21 -4.22 -9.68
N HIS A 16 2.78 -3.53 -10.74
CA HIS A 16 1.39 -3.59 -11.20
C HIS A 16 0.99 -4.98 -11.68
N ASN A 17 1.86 -5.69 -12.38
CA ASN A 17 1.61 -7.07 -12.81
C ASN A 17 1.46 -8.02 -11.61
N GLN A 18 2.22 -7.80 -10.53
CA GLN A 18 2.06 -8.57 -9.29
C GLN A 18 0.72 -8.32 -8.63
N ILE A 19 0.24 -7.09 -8.62
CA ILE A 19 -1.10 -6.75 -8.12
C ILE A 19 -2.17 -7.46 -8.97
N ASP A 20 -2.04 -7.43 -10.28
CA ASP A 20 -2.96 -8.11 -11.19
C ASP A 20 -2.98 -9.63 -10.95
N GLU A 21 -1.84 -10.24 -10.69
CA GLU A 21 -1.73 -11.66 -10.36
C GLU A 21 -2.41 -12.00 -9.02
N LEU A 22 -2.21 -11.18 -8.00
CA LEU A 22 -2.88 -11.35 -6.70
C LEU A 22 -4.41 -11.22 -6.85
N LEU A 23 -4.88 -10.26 -7.61
CA LEU A 23 -6.31 -10.08 -7.89
C LEU A 23 -6.89 -11.28 -8.63
N ALA A 24 -6.19 -11.80 -9.64
CA ALA A 24 -6.66 -12.94 -10.45
C ALA A 24 -6.73 -14.24 -9.66
N ASN A 25 -5.79 -14.49 -8.74
CA ASN A 25 -5.63 -15.77 -8.08
C ASN A 25 -6.21 -15.85 -6.67
N TYR A 26 -6.28 -14.72 -5.95
CA TYR A 26 -6.57 -14.73 -4.50
C TYR A 26 -7.71 -13.81 -4.07
N ASN A 27 -8.06 -12.78 -4.82
CA ASN A 27 -9.08 -11.79 -4.46
C ASN A 27 -8.94 -11.27 -3.02
N PRO A 28 -7.83 -10.62 -2.63
CA PRO A 28 -7.63 -10.16 -1.26
C PRO A 28 -8.67 -9.11 -0.84
N ASP A 29 -9.16 -9.21 0.38
CA ASP A 29 -10.07 -8.23 0.99
C ASP A 29 -9.32 -7.03 1.58
N LEU A 30 -8.09 -7.25 2.04
CA LEU A 30 -7.25 -6.24 2.65
C LEU A 30 -5.90 -6.20 1.97
N TRP A 31 -5.48 -4.98 1.59
CA TRP A 31 -4.22 -4.70 0.93
C TRP A 31 -3.31 -3.88 1.83
N TRP A 32 -2.09 -4.34 1.99
CA TRP A 32 -1.07 -3.68 2.78
C TRP A 32 0.12 -3.35 1.88
N PHE A 33 0.25 -2.06 1.52
CA PHE A 33 1.34 -1.54 0.70
C PHE A 33 2.48 -1.06 1.58
N ASP A 34 3.68 -0.97 1.00
CA ASP A 34 4.88 -0.48 1.65
C ASP A 34 5.82 0.15 0.60
N GLY A 35 6.71 1.05 1.04
CA GLY A 35 7.68 1.70 0.16
C GLY A 35 7.14 2.95 -0.56
N GLU A 36 6.04 3.51 -0.12
CA GLU A 36 5.36 4.66 -0.74
C GLU A 36 6.22 5.92 -0.76
N TRP A 37 7.14 6.06 0.17
CA TRP A 37 8.00 7.25 0.31
C TRP A 37 8.98 7.47 -0.86
N GLU A 38 9.20 6.47 -1.71
CA GLU A 38 10.14 6.55 -2.82
C GLU A 38 9.65 7.45 -3.97
N HIS A 39 8.34 7.50 -4.18
CA HIS A 39 7.71 8.22 -5.28
C HIS A 39 6.33 8.76 -4.91
N SER A 40 5.84 9.73 -5.67
CA SER A 40 4.51 10.29 -5.51
C SER A 40 3.38 9.33 -5.93
N SER A 41 2.15 9.61 -5.50
CA SER A 41 0.97 8.84 -5.90
C SER A 41 0.77 8.79 -7.42
N ASN A 42 1.10 9.88 -8.13
CA ASN A 42 1.04 9.92 -9.60
C ASN A 42 2.10 9.01 -10.24
N GLU A 43 3.32 9.02 -9.71
CA GLU A 43 4.39 8.16 -10.21
C GLU A 43 4.11 6.67 -9.98
N TRP A 44 3.53 6.33 -8.81
CA TRP A 44 3.07 4.98 -8.50
C TRP A 44 1.82 4.58 -9.29
N GLU A 45 1.07 5.54 -9.84
CA GLU A 45 -0.27 5.34 -10.41
C GLU A 45 -1.24 4.75 -9.37
N SER A 46 -1.21 5.28 -8.15
CA SER A 46 -1.96 4.76 -6.99
C SER A 46 -3.46 4.74 -7.23
N GLU A 47 -4.02 5.73 -7.93
CA GLU A 47 -5.43 5.75 -8.31
C GLU A 47 -5.81 4.56 -9.20
N LYS A 48 -4.96 4.24 -10.17
CA LYS A 48 -5.15 3.09 -11.05
C LYS A 48 -5.09 1.76 -10.28
N ILE A 49 -4.19 1.66 -9.30
CA ILE A 49 -4.13 0.50 -8.39
C ILE A 49 -5.44 0.38 -7.61
N LYS A 50 -5.90 1.47 -7.00
CA LYS A 50 -7.18 1.50 -6.28
C LYS A 50 -8.33 1.05 -7.16
N ASP A 51 -8.42 1.58 -8.37
CA ASP A 51 -9.51 1.27 -9.30
C ASP A 51 -9.52 -0.21 -9.71
N LYS A 52 -8.36 -0.80 -9.95
CA LYS A 52 -8.23 -2.24 -10.21
C LYS A 52 -8.74 -3.07 -9.04
N ILE A 53 -8.32 -2.74 -7.82
CA ILE A 53 -8.72 -3.44 -6.60
C ILE A 53 -10.23 -3.37 -6.41
N LEU A 54 -10.80 -2.17 -6.45
CA LEU A 54 -12.23 -1.96 -6.20
C LEU A 54 -13.13 -2.49 -7.34
N LYS A 55 -12.61 -2.56 -8.56
CA LYS A 55 -13.31 -3.20 -9.67
C LYS A 55 -13.44 -4.71 -9.47
N ALA A 56 -12.37 -5.34 -9.00
CA ALA A 56 -12.37 -6.78 -8.72
C ALA A 56 -13.13 -7.10 -7.42
N GLN A 57 -13.02 -6.24 -6.40
CA GLN A 57 -13.54 -6.48 -5.07
C GLN A 57 -13.99 -5.16 -4.41
N PRO A 58 -15.26 -4.74 -4.62
CA PRO A 58 -15.74 -3.41 -4.22
C PRO A 58 -15.66 -3.09 -2.71
N TRP A 59 -15.59 -4.12 -1.84
CA TRP A 59 -15.46 -3.99 -0.38
C TRP A 59 -14.02 -4.06 0.12
N ALA A 60 -13.02 -4.25 -0.76
CA ALA A 60 -11.64 -4.32 -0.37
C ALA A 60 -11.15 -2.98 0.20
N ILE A 61 -10.24 -3.05 1.17
CA ILE A 61 -9.60 -1.89 1.78
C ILE A 61 -8.08 -1.96 1.62
N ALA A 62 -7.44 -0.80 1.53
CA ALA A 62 -5.99 -0.66 1.47
C ALA A 62 -5.51 0.28 2.56
N ASN A 63 -4.28 0.08 3.06
CA ASN A 63 -3.67 0.99 4.02
C ASN A 63 -3.33 2.34 3.36
N ASP A 64 -3.02 3.34 4.20
CA ASP A 64 -2.67 4.69 3.76
C ASP A 64 -1.35 4.77 3.00
N ARG A 65 -0.58 3.67 2.95
CA ARG A 65 0.60 3.54 2.12
C ARG A 65 0.30 3.34 0.62
N LEU A 66 -0.98 3.24 0.25
CA LEU A 66 -1.42 3.49 -1.13
C LEU A 66 -1.53 5.00 -1.41
N LEU A 67 -0.89 5.83 -0.56
CA LEU A 67 -0.85 7.29 -0.59
C LEU A 67 -2.27 7.89 -0.50
N ASP A 68 -2.63 8.83 -1.36
CA ASP A 68 -3.90 9.56 -1.30
C ASP A 68 -5.16 8.68 -1.41
N PHE A 69 -5.00 7.39 -1.68
CA PHE A 69 -6.09 6.47 -2.01
C PHE A 69 -6.32 5.35 -0.98
N GLY A 70 -5.67 5.44 0.19
CA GLY A 70 -5.86 4.49 1.28
C GLY A 70 -7.22 4.62 1.99
N HIS A 71 -7.60 3.57 2.74
CA HIS A 71 -8.87 3.48 3.46
C HIS A 71 -8.70 3.42 4.99
N TYR A 72 -7.50 3.12 5.48
CA TYR A 72 -7.17 3.08 6.91
C TYR A 72 -5.72 3.50 7.16
N GLU A 73 -5.45 3.99 8.37
CA GLU A 73 -4.11 4.42 8.77
C GLU A 73 -3.30 3.30 9.39
N THR A 74 -2.01 3.21 9.02
CA THR A 74 -1.03 2.32 9.61
C THR A 74 -0.06 3.14 10.47
N TYR A 75 -0.08 2.92 11.78
CA TYR A 75 0.86 3.51 12.74
C TYR A 75 2.02 2.56 12.97
N GLU A 76 3.23 3.02 12.69
CA GLU A 76 4.45 2.21 12.83
C GLU A 76 5.13 2.50 14.16
N GLN A 77 5.38 1.45 14.97
CA GLN A 77 6.03 1.49 16.28
C GLN A 77 5.39 2.47 17.28
N THR A 78 4.11 2.76 17.12
CA THR A 78 3.38 3.68 17.99
C THR A 78 1.88 3.36 18.00
N ILE A 79 1.22 3.79 19.04
CA ILE A 79 -0.25 3.76 19.15
C ILE A 79 -0.73 5.21 19.26
N PRO A 80 -1.68 5.66 18.45
CA PRO A 80 -2.16 7.04 18.55
C PRO A 80 -2.79 7.30 19.93
N PRO A 81 -2.51 8.45 20.57
CA PRO A 81 -3.03 8.76 21.90
C PRO A 81 -4.55 8.93 21.93
N THR A 82 -5.14 9.22 20.78
CA THR A 82 -6.60 9.33 20.59
C THR A 82 -6.98 8.65 19.28
N ARG A 83 -8.26 8.25 19.17
CA ARG A 83 -8.74 7.64 17.94
C ARG A 83 -8.52 8.56 16.73
N PRO A 84 -7.83 8.09 15.67
CA PRO A 84 -7.65 8.86 14.45
C PRO A 84 -8.98 9.26 13.82
N LYS A 85 -9.04 10.46 13.23
CA LYS A 85 -10.27 11.02 12.65
C LYS A 85 -10.35 10.90 11.14
N LYS A 86 -9.19 10.68 10.47
CA LYS A 86 -9.11 10.65 9.01
C LYS A 86 -9.87 9.46 8.42
N PHE A 87 -9.74 8.29 9.06
CA PHE A 87 -10.39 7.07 8.62
C PHE A 87 -11.16 6.40 9.78
N PRO A 88 -12.20 5.61 9.49
CA PRO A 88 -12.93 4.87 10.54
C PRO A 88 -12.09 3.76 11.19
N TYR A 89 -11.08 3.27 10.48
CA TYR A 89 -10.22 2.17 10.91
C TYR A 89 -8.76 2.60 10.94
N TRP A 90 -8.00 1.97 11.81
CA TRP A 90 -6.54 2.14 11.92
C TRP A 90 -5.92 0.85 12.45
N GLU A 91 -4.62 0.68 12.21
CA GLU A 91 -3.83 -0.42 12.76
C GLU A 91 -2.55 0.10 13.41
N ALA A 92 -1.97 -0.70 14.30
CA ALA A 92 -0.61 -0.51 14.80
C ALA A 92 0.28 -1.63 14.28
N CYS A 93 1.33 -1.25 13.55
CA CYS A 93 2.35 -2.15 13.05
C CYS A 93 3.58 -2.05 13.97
N MET A 94 3.84 -3.07 14.75
CA MET A 94 4.84 -3.03 15.83
C MET A 94 5.69 -4.29 15.85
N THR A 95 6.96 -4.13 16.22
CA THR A 95 7.84 -5.26 16.51
C THR A 95 7.68 -5.70 17.97
N SER A 96 7.95 -6.97 18.25
CA SER A 96 8.03 -7.51 19.62
C SER A 96 9.41 -7.36 20.24
N ASN A 97 10.40 -6.92 19.46
CA ASN A 97 11.77 -6.63 19.89
C ASN A 97 12.31 -5.39 19.14
N LEU A 98 13.63 -5.19 19.11
CA LEU A 98 14.26 -4.04 18.45
C LEU A 98 14.41 -4.19 16.92
N ASN A 99 14.00 -5.31 16.35
CA ASN A 99 14.17 -5.63 14.92
C ASN A 99 12.86 -6.08 14.30
N TRP A 100 12.69 -5.86 13.00
CA TRP A 100 11.53 -6.33 12.24
C TRP A 100 11.55 -7.83 11.99
N GLY A 101 12.70 -8.45 11.93
CA GLY A 101 12.84 -9.88 11.78
C GLY A 101 12.98 -10.61 13.12
N TYR A 102 13.02 -11.93 13.06
CA TYR A 102 13.35 -12.77 14.21
C TYR A 102 14.80 -12.49 14.66
N HIS A 103 15.00 -12.37 15.97
CA HIS A 103 16.31 -12.07 16.55
C HIS A 103 16.49 -12.79 17.90
#